data_10431359798c66b778568c6474123d05
#
_entry.id   10431359798c66b778568c6474123d05
#
_cell.length_a   1.000
_cell.length_b   1.000
_cell.length_c   1.000
_cell.angle_alpha   90.00
_cell.angle_beta   90.00
_cell.angle_gamma   90.00
#
_symmetry.space_group_name_H-M   'P 1'
#
loop_
_entity.id
_entity.type
_entity.pdbx_description
1 polymer ?
#
loop_
_entity_poly.entity_id
_entity_poly.type
_entity_poly.pdbx_seq_one_letter_code
_entity_poly.pdbx_strand_id
1 'polypeptide(L)'
;MEKQRSASTFEMLCDIIDKFAPCMNDYLYAYDITNDVYYISKKALDRFALPSNLFHDVVEAHNVFVYADDIKILSEDLKKMLRGEKESHNIKYRWIGKNGQPIWINCKGCIYVLGEKKETFLLGCINEIGARQAADNVSNLLGEEAFKEQVQQLQEVDKKGYVLRIGIDDIKDINERFGIEYGDYILRVLADRMKEAAHPGQTVYRMLGDEFILLDAAGRTAEDAVAIYNGICRAIEAAIEKDHYKAVYTVSGGIVMSEGIKARDYGEMMKISQFALSQAKGNGKNQVYLFAEEDYRKFVRRRDILRAVRQSVAED
;
A
#
# COMPACT_ATOMS: atom_id res chain seq x y z
N MET A 1 16.84 6.09 53.51
CA MET A 1 15.48 6.27 52.91
C MET A 1 15.65 7.11 51.66
N GLU A 2 15.84 6.48 50.52
CA GLU A 2 15.82 7.14 49.22
C GLU A 2 14.37 7.62 48.93
N LYS A 3 14.20 8.93 48.78
CA LYS A 3 12.96 9.48 48.27
C LYS A 3 12.81 8.99 46.83
N GLN A 4 11.93 8.02 46.59
CA GLN A 4 11.40 7.73 45.25
C GLN A 4 10.88 9.07 44.70
N ARG A 5 11.60 9.66 43.74
CA ARG A 5 11.04 10.74 42.90
C ARG A 5 9.86 10.14 42.15
N SER A 6 8.68 10.64 42.42
CA SER A 6 7.51 10.35 41.58
C SER A 6 7.85 10.77 40.15
N ALA A 7 7.79 9.85 39.20
CA ALA A 7 7.98 10.15 37.81
C ALA A 7 6.99 11.23 37.38
N SER A 8 7.43 12.20 36.54
CA SER A 8 6.54 13.20 35.98
C SER A 8 5.49 12.54 35.06
N THR A 9 4.35 13.20 34.83
CA THR A 9 3.33 12.69 33.89
C THR A 9 3.94 12.44 32.52
N PHE A 10 4.84 13.31 32.05
CA PHE A 10 5.52 13.14 30.77
C PHE A 10 6.45 11.94 30.74
N GLU A 11 7.24 11.70 31.80
CA GLU A 11 8.10 10.50 31.90
C GLU A 11 7.29 9.20 31.86
N MET A 12 6.10 9.18 32.50
CA MET A 12 5.18 8.05 32.42
C MET A 12 4.67 7.81 30.99
N LEU A 13 4.33 8.89 30.26
CA LEU A 13 3.90 8.78 28.86
C LEU A 13 5.01 8.26 27.96
N CYS A 14 6.24 8.71 28.16
CA CYS A 14 7.41 8.21 27.42
C CYS A 14 7.62 6.71 27.66
N ASP A 15 7.50 6.26 28.91
CA ASP A 15 7.63 4.85 29.30
C ASP A 15 6.51 3.98 28.66
N ILE A 16 5.29 4.50 28.61
CA ILE A 16 4.17 3.82 27.92
C ILE A 16 4.45 3.71 26.42
N ILE A 17 4.91 4.79 25.78
CA ILE A 17 5.27 4.79 24.36
C ILE A 17 6.34 3.74 24.08
N ASP A 18 7.41 3.67 24.88
CA ASP A 18 8.49 2.69 24.70
C ASP A 18 8.00 1.24 24.84
N LYS A 19 7.06 0.99 25.75
CA LYS A 19 6.48 -0.35 25.97
C LYS A 19 5.55 -0.78 24.84
N PHE A 20 4.77 0.15 24.27
CA PHE A 20 3.82 -0.15 23.19
C PHE A 20 4.45 -0.10 21.80
N ALA A 21 5.51 0.68 21.59
CA ALA A 21 6.15 0.84 20.28
C ALA A 21 6.55 -0.46 19.57
N PRO A 22 7.00 -1.53 20.27
CA PRO A 22 7.28 -2.82 19.63
C PRO A 22 6.05 -3.53 19.06
N CYS A 23 4.85 -3.26 19.63
CA CYS A 23 3.59 -3.86 19.22
C CYS A 23 2.89 -3.06 18.11
N MET A 24 3.39 -1.87 17.78
CA MET A 24 2.77 -0.94 16.83
C MET A 24 3.62 -0.81 15.57
N ASN A 25 2.96 -0.68 14.43
CA ASN A 25 3.63 -0.31 13.18
C ASN A 25 3.91 1.18 13.09
N ASP A 26 3.06 2.00 13.70
CA ASP A 26 3.15 3.45 13.69
C ASP A 26 4.17 3.97 14.70
N TYR A 27 4.66 5.20 14.50
CA TYR A 27 5.54 5.89 15.41
C TYR A 27 4.69 6.66 16.42
N LEU A 28 4.67 6.22 17.66
CA LEU A 28 3.94 6.88 18.75
C LEU A 28 4.72 8.09 19.23
N TYR A 29 4.01 9.18 19.59
CA TYR A 29 4.63 10.37 20.13
C TYR A 29 3.81 11.01 21.25
N ALA A 30 4.51 11.77 22.09
CA ALA A 30 3.96 12.67 23.10
C ALA A 30 4.65 14.03 22.98
N TYR A 31 3.87 15.09 22.89
CA TYR A 31 4.36 16.46 22.95
C TYR A 31 3.78 17.13 24.21
N ASP A 32 4.66 17.43 25.16
CA ASP A 32 4.34 18.27 26.31
C ASP A 32 4.35 19.74 25.85
N ILE A 33 3.16 20.26 25.57
CA ILE A 33 2.97 21.61 25.07
C ILE A 33 3.34 22.64 26.15
N THR A 34 3.13 22.30 27.44
CA THR A 34 3.39 23.18 28.56
C THR A 34 4.89 23.44 28.75
N ASN A 35 5.70 22.42 28.58
CA ASN A 35 7.15 22.47 28.80
C ASN A 35 7.96 22.48 27.50
N ASP A 36 7.28 22.47 26.33
CA ASP A 36 7.87 22.43 24.99
C ASP A 36 8.86 21.28 24.79
N VAL A 37 8.42 20.05 25.13
CA VAL A 37 9.23 18.84 25.02
C VAL A 37 8.50 17.81 24.18
N TYR A 38 9.15 17.29 23.16
CA TYR A 38 8.63 16.27 22.27
C TYR A 38 9.35 14.94 22.47
N TYR A 39 8.59 13.86 22.55
CA TYR A 39 9.09 12.49 22.58
C TYR A 39 8.45 11.66 21.49
N ILE A 40 9.24 10.87 20.78
CA ILE A 40 8.77 9.91 19.77
C ILE A 40 9.44 8.55 19.99
N SER A 41 8.74 7.47 19.65
CA SER A 41 9.27 6.10 19.75
C SER A 41 10.60 5.97 19.00
N LYS A 42 11.60 5.35 19.66
CA LYS A 42 13.00 5.26 19.20
C LYS A 42 13.18 4.74 17.78
N LYS A 43 12.31 3.84 17.33
CA LYS A 43 12.34 3.32 15.94
C LYS A 43 12.19 4.40 14.84
N ALA A 44 11.65 5.58 15.18
CA ALA A 44 11.58 6.70 14.25
C ALA A 44 12.96 7.24 13.87
N LEU A 45 13.94 7.11 14.77
CA LEU A 45 15.32 7.52 14.52
C LEU A 45 15.99 6.70 13.41
N ASP A 46 15.57 5.47 13.18
CA ASP A 46 16.14 4.63 12.12
C ASP A 46 15.65 5.04 10.74
N ARG A 47 14.54 5.76 10.69
CA ARG A 47 13.84 6.09 9.45
C ARG A 47 13.95 7.55 9.04
N PHE A 48 13.83 8.47 9.99
CA PHE A 48 13.75 9.91 9.73
C PHE A 48 14.98 10.67 10.21
N ALA A 49 15.22 11.84 9.64
CA ALA A 49 16.30 12.76 10.01
C ALA A 49 15.99 13.56 11.30
N LEU A 50 15.50 12.88 12.32
CA LEU A 50 15.19 13.48 13.61
C LEU A 50 16.48 13.83 14.39
N PRO A 51 16.51 14.92 15.17
CA PRO A 51 17.68 15.27 15.98
C PRO A 51 17.91 14.25 17.10
N SER A 52 16.84 13.80 17.75
CA SER A 52 16.84 12.73 18.75
C SER A 52 15.40 12.22 18.93
N ASN A 53 15.18 11.20 19.77
CA ASN A 53 13.84 10.75 20.13
C ASN A 53 13.19 11.62 21.23
N LEU A 54 13.96 12.46 21.89
CA LEU A 54 13.49 13.48 22.83
C LEU A 54 14.18 14.78 22.50
N PHE A 55 13.41 15.86 22.26
CA PHE A 55 13.94 17.17 21.94
C PHE A 55 13.04 18.30 22.44
N HIS A 56 13.64 19.48 22.61
CA HIS A 56 13.02 20.72 23.00
C HIS A 56 12.92 21.66 21.80
N ASP A 57 12.34 22.86 22.01
CA ASP A 57 12.16 23.86 20.97
C ASP A 57 11.47 23.25 19.73
N VAL A 58 10.34 22.59 19.98
CA VAL A 58 9.67 21.65 19.06
C VAL A 58 9.34 22.31 17.71
N VAL A 59 8.87 23.56 17.73
CA VAL A 59 8.54 24.29 16.50
C VAL A 59 9.80 24.55 15.67
N GLU A 60 10.94 24.86 16.31
CA GLU A 60 12.21 25.10 15.63
C GLU A 60 12.84 23.77 15.16
N ALA A 61 12.76 22.73 15.97
CA ALA A 61 13.23 21.39 15.61
C ALA A 61 12.53 20.84 14.36
N HIS A 62 11.26 21.16 14.14
CA HIS A 62 10.53 20.74 12.93
C HIS A 62 11.19 21.24 11.63
N ASN A 63 11.89 22.38 11.65
CA ASN A 63 12.61 22.90 10.47
C ASN A 63 13.75 21.97 10.01
N VAL A 64 14.20 21.05 10.85
CA VAL A 64 15.29 20.11 10.53
C VAL A 64 14.77 18.89 9.76
N PHE A 65 13.61 18.37 10.12
CA PHE A 65 13.11 17.11 9.60
C PHE A 65 11.75 17.18 8.88
N VAL A 66 11.05 18.31 8.94
CA VAL A 66 9.85 18.54 8.12
C VAL A 66 10.26 19.16 6.78
N TYR A 67 9.65 18.71 5.70
CA TYR A 67 9.89 19.29 4.38
C TYR A 67 9.48 20.77 4.36
N ALA A 68 10.35 21.64 3.83
CA ALA A 68 10.24 23.10 3.99
C ALA A 68 8.87 23.67 3.59
N ASP A 69 8.30 23.21 2.46
CA ASP A 69 7.00 23.68 1.97
C ASP A 69 5.84 23.33 2.89
N ASP A 70 6.00 22.29 3.73
CA ASP A 70 4.93 21.74 4.56
C ASP A 70 4.95 22.30 6.00
N ILE A 71 6.00 23.04 6.39
CA ILE A 71 6.14 23.65 7.74
C ILE A 71 4.98 24.57 8.05
N LYS A 72 4.51 25.33 7.06
CA LYS A 72 3.39 26.26 7.21
C LYS A 72 2.09 25.52 7.56
N ILE A 73 1.83 24.39 6.90
CA ILE A 73 0.64 23.56 7.14
C ILE A 73 0.63 23.05 8.57
N LEU A 74 1.77 22.50 9.04
CA LEU A 74 1.91 22.00 10.40
C LEU A 74 1.75 23.12 11.44
N SER A 75 2.39 24.28 11.23
CA SER A 75 2.34 25.39 12.19
C SER A 75 0.95 26.03 12.30
N GLU A 76 0.21 26.11 11.20
CA GLU A 76 -1.19 26.58 11.22
C GLU A 76 -2.11 25.59 11.94
N ASP A 77 -1.91 24.30 11.75
CA ASP A 77 -2.64 23.24 12.41
C ASP A 77 -2.43 23.25 13.93
N LEU A 78 -1.17 23.30 14.37
CA LEU A 78 -0.82 23.38 15.79
C LEU A 78 -1.38 24.66 16.45
N LYS A 79 -1.33 25.81 15.77
CA LYS A 79 -1.92 27.05 16.28
C LYS A 79 -3.42 26.94 16.52
N LYS A 80 -4.16 26.26 15.65
CA LYS A 80 -5.60 26.02 15.82
C LYS A 80 -5.87 25.15 17.04
N MET A 81 -5.07 24.12 17.25
CA MET A 81 -5.20 23.25 18.43
C MET A 81 -4.88 24.01 19.72
N LEU A 82 -3.81 24.81 19.75
CA LEU A 82 -3.43 25.62 20.91
C LEU A 82 -4.46 26.67 21.29
N ARG A 83 -5.23 27.18 20.32
CA ARG A 83 -6.35 28.11 20.56
C ARG A 83 -7.65 27.41 20.99
N GLY A 84 -7.65 26.08 21.07
CA GLY A 84 -8.85 25.31 21.38
C GLY A 84 -9.89 25.29 20.25
N GLU A 85 -9.50 25.66 19.03
CA GLU A 85 -10.39 25.61 17.85
C GLU A 85 -10.67 24.17 17.40
N LYS A 86 -9.79 23.23 17.80
CA LYS A 86 -9.96 21.78 17.60
C LYS A 86 -9.17 21.00 18.65
N GLU A 87 -9.67 19.82 19.02
CA GLU A 87 -9.08 18.93 20.03
C GLU A 87 -8.18 17.84 19.43
N SER A 88 -8.24 17.64 18.12
CA SER A 88 -7.47 16.60 17.43
C SER A 88 -6.99 17.07 16.08
N HIS A 89 -5.94 16.46 15.58
CA HIS A 89 -5.47 16.65 14.21
C HIS A 89 -5.34 15.32 13.44
N ASN A 90 -5.44 15.44 12.13
CA ASN A 90 -5.20 14.36 11.18
C ASN A 90 -4.71 15.02 9.89
N ILE A 91 -3.38 15.20 9.79
CA ILE A 91 -2.76 15.97 8.71
C ILE A 91 -1.72 15.13 7.98
N LYS A 92 -1.64 15.36 6.68
CA LYS A 92 -0.66 14.71 5.79
C LYS A 92 0.38 15.73 5.37
N TYR A 93 1.66 15.40 5.58
CA TYR A 93 2.79 16.25 5.19
C TYR A 93 4.06 15.40 5.11
N ARG A 94 5.17 16.00 4.67
CA ARG A 94 6.41 15.26 4.41
C ARG A 94 7.44 15.48 5.52
N TRP A 95 8.04 14.37 5.95
CA TRP A 95 9.26 14.38 6.75
C TRP A 95 10.45 13.98 5.90
N ILE A 96 11.64 14.45 6.31
CA ILE A 96 12.90 14.10 5.66
C ILE A 96 13.37 12.76 6.22
N GLY A 97 13.57 11.77 5.36
CA GLY A 97 14.18 10.49 5.71
C GLY A 97 15.69 10.61 5.95
N LYS A 98 16.30 9.62 6.61
CA LYS A 98 17.77 9.56 6.80
C LYS A 98 18.58 9.65 5.51
N ASN A 99 18.01 9.24 4.39
CA ASN A 99 18.63 9.34 3.06
C ASN A 99 18.43 10.73 2.39
N GLY A 100 17.86 11.70 3.11
CA GLY A 100 17.58 13.04 2.61
C GLY A 100 16.33 13.14 1.71
N GLN A 101 15.64 12.03 1.44
CA GLN A 101 14.45 12.04 0.60
C GLN A 101 13.19 12.33 1.41
N PRO A 102 12.22 13.09 0.86
CA PRO A 102 10.94 13.34 1.52
C PRO A 102 10.11 12.08 1.60
N ILE A 103 9.51 11.86 2.76
CA ILE A 103 8.61 10.74 3.05
C ILE A 103 7.26 11.31 3.47
N TRP A 104 6.21 10.96 2.76
CA TRP A 104 4.87 11.33 3.16
C TRP A 104 4.45 10.61 4.43
N ILE A 105 3.97 11.38 5.39
CA ILE A 105 3.44 10.86 6.65
C ILE A 105 2.02 11.37 6.89
N ASN A 106 1.26 10.61 7.66
CA ASN A 106 0.00 11.05 8.26
C ASN A 106 0.19 11.13 9.77
N CYS A 107 0.13 12.34 10.31
CA CYS A 107 0.20 12.60 11.73
C CYS A 107 -1.21 12.73 12.31
N LYS A 108 -1.53 11.92 13.30
CA LYS A 108 -2.79 11.95 14.03
C LYS A 108 -2.50 12.15 15.51
N GLY A 109 -3.27 13.02 16.15
CA GLY A 109 -3.10 13.27 17.56
C GLY A 109 -4.31 13.96 18.18
N CYS A 110 -4.40 13.86 19.51
CA CYS A 110 -5.42 14.50 20.32
C CYS A 110 -4.78 15.25 21.49
N ILE A 111 -5.38 16.36 21.89
CA ILE A 111 -4.98 17.09 23.09
C ILE A 111 -5.57 16.43 24.32
N TYR A 112 -4.75 16.30 25.34
CA TYR A 112 -5.13 15.83 26.67
C TYR A 112 -4.60 16.78 27.72
N VAL A 113 -5.42 17.06 28.74
CA VAL A 113 -5.01 17.79 29.93
C VAL A 113 -4.91 16.79 31.06
N LEU A 114 -3.71 16.56 31.56
CA LEU A 114 -3.38 15.50 32.52
C LEU A 114 -2.70 16.08 33.78
N GLY A 115 -2.74 15.28 34.85
CA GLY A 115 -2.07 15.59 36.10
C GLY A 115 -2.76 16.66 36.95
N GLU A 116 -2.31 16.79 38.21
CA GLU A 116 -2.87 17.79 39.15
C GLU A 116 -2.58 19.24 38.71
N LYS A 117 -1.50 19.45 37.96
CA LYS A 117 -1.08 20.76 37.42
C LYS A 117 -1.77 21.13 36.12
N LYS A 118 -2.68 20.26 35.60
CA LYS A 118 -3.35 20.44 34.31
C LYS A 118 -2.39 20.69 33.15
N GLU A 119 -1.30 19.91 33.09
CA GLU A 119 -0.35 19.95 31.98
C GLU A 119 -1.02 19.51 30.68
N THR A 120 -0.72 20.20 29.59
CA THR A 120 -1.34 19.97 28.28
C THR A 120 -0.40 19.16 27.39
N PHE A 121 -0.89 18.01 26.95
CA PHE A 121 -0.16 17.10 26.09
C PHE A 121 -0.88 16.89 24.76
N LEU A 122 -0.12 16.78 23.67
CA LEU A 122 -0.60 16.25 22.40
C LEU A 122 -0.04 14.82 22.24
N LEU A 123 -0.94 13.84 22.25
CA LEU A 123 -0.59 12.43 22.12
C LEU A 123 -1.07 11.89 20.80
N GLY A 124 -0.24 11.10 20.13
CA GLY A 124 -0.64 10.60 18.82
C GLY A 124 0.28 9.57 18.21
N CYS A 125 0.04 9.33 16.93
CA CYS A 125 0.82 8.44 16.11
C CYS A 125 1.09 9.05 14.73
N ILE A 126 2.21 8.65 14.16
CA ILE A 126 2.64 9.00 12.83
C ILE A 126 2.78 7.71 12.04
N ASN A 127 2.10 7.63 10.89
CA ASN A 127 2.30 6.56 9.94
C ASN A 127 2.82 7.08 8.60
N GLU A 128 3.64 6.30 7.93
CA GLU A 128 4.11 6.63 6.57
C GLU A 128 2.98 6.39 5.57
N ILE A 129 2.74 7.37 4.70
CA ILE A 129 1.83 7.24 3.57
C ILE A 129 2.65 6.70 2.40
N GLY A 130 2.25 5.56 1.85
CA GLY A 130 2.88 4.96 0.69
C GLY A 130 3.86 3.83 0.96
N ALA A 131 4.64 3.83 2.04
CA ALA A 131 5.60 2.75 2.30
C ALA A 131 5.02 1.57 3.10
N ARG A 132 3.96 1.77 3.88
CA ARG A 132 3.33 0.74 4.75
C ARG A 132 1.87 0.43 4.43
N GLN A 133 1.13 1.32 3.77
CA GLN A 133 -0.11 0.96 3.07
C GLN A 133 0.18 0.25 1.75
N ALA A 134 1.45 0.22 1.34
CA ALA A 134 1.89 -0.43 0.12
C ALA A 134 2.02 -1.96 0.26
N ALA A 135 2.18 -2.51 1.46
CA ALA A 135 2.25 -3.95 1.63
C ALA A 135 0.91 -4.50 2.14
N ASP A 136 0.31 -5.38 1.35
CA ASP A 136 -0.88 -6.13 1.72
C ASP A 136 -0.57 -7.06 2.91
N ASN A 137 -1.41 -7.02 3.96
CA ASN A 137 -1.19 -7.78 5.19
C ASN A 137 -1.26 -9.31 5.00
N VAL A 138 -1.88 -9.78 3.92
CA VAL A 138 -2.01 -11.21 3.62
C VAL A 138 -0.82 -11.71 2.82
N SER A 139 -0.42 -11.00 1.77
CA SER A 139 0.61 -11.43 0.80
C SER A 139 1.99 -10.80 1.05
N ASN A 140 2.06 -9.76 1.86
CA ASN A 140 3.25 -8.94 2.09
C ASN A 140 3.88 -8.39 0.78
N LEU A 141 3.00 -8.09 -0.20
CA LEU A 141 3.35 -7.46 -1.47
C LEU A 141 3.01 -5.98 -1.46
N LEU A 142 3.69 -5.21 -2.30
CA LEU A 142 3.32 -3.83 -2.57
C LEU A 142 1.91 -3.76 -3.19
N GLY A 143 1.16 -2.72 -2.84
CA GLY A 143 -0.22 -2.51 -3.31
C GLY A 143 -0.33 -1.62 -4.55
N GLU A 144 -1.58 -1.24 -4.86
CA GLU A 144 -1.93 -0.49 -6.07
C GLU A 144 -1.23 0.88 -6.17
N GLU A 145 -1.06 1.62 -5.07
CA GLU A 145 -0.40 2.94 -5.12
C GLU A 145 1.07 2.82 -5.54
N ALA A 146 1.79 1.84 -5.01
CA ALA A 146 3.17 1.59 -5.41
C ALA A 146 3.28 1.14 -6.88
N PHE A 147 2.31 0.35 -7.36
CA PHE A 147 2.22 -0.02 -8.77
C PHE A 147 1.98 1.19 -9.66
N LYS A 148 1.07 2.10 -9.27
CA LYS A 148 0.78 3.33 -9.99
C LYS A 148 2.00 4.24 -10.13
N GLU A 149 2.74 4.45 -9.04
CA GLU A 149 3.98 5.22 -9.05
C GLU A 149 5.01 4.61 -10.03
N GLN A 150 5.17 3.29 -10.00
CA GLN A 150 6.11 2.60 -10.87
C GLN A 150 5.71 2.68 -12.35
N VAL A 151 4.42 2.57 -12.67
CA VAL A 151 3.91 2.71 -14.04
C VAL A 151 4.14 4.14 -14.55
N GLN A 152 3.90 5.17 -13.74
CA GLN A 152 4.16 6.56 -14.11
C GLN A 152 5.64 6.79 -14.45
N GLN A 153 6.55 6.27 -13.63
CA GLN A 153 7.98 6.34 -13.90
C GLN A 153 8.39 5.62 -15.20
N LEU A 154 7.73 4.50 -15.53
CA LEU A 154 7.99 3.78 -16.78
C LEU A 154 7.46 4.49 -18.01
N GLN A 155 6.38 5.25 -17.88
CA GLN A 155 5.83 6.07 -18.97
C GLN A 155 6.73 7.25 -19.34
N GLU A 156 7.47 7.80 -18.36
CA GLU A 156 8.43 8.89 -18.58
C GLU A 156 9.71 8.43 -19.29
N VAL A 157 10.05 7.14 -19.18
CA VAL A 157 11.23 6.54 -19.78
C VAL A 157 10.82 5.54 -20.85
N ASP A 158 11.42 5.58 -22.04
CA ASP A 158 11.09 4.66 -23.15
C ASP A 158 11.58 3.23 -22.87
N LYS A 159 11.07 2.61 -21.80
CA LYS A 159 11.34 1.21 -21.43
C LYS A 159 10.30 0.28 -22.04
N LYS A 160 10.79 -0.85 -22.54
CA LYS A 160 9.96 -1.98 -22.97
C LYS A 160 9.67 -2.88 -21.77
N GLY A 161 8.67 -3.74 -21.88
CA GLY A 161 8.28 -4.69 -20.86
C GLY A 161 6.80 -5.06 -20.97
N TYR A 162 6.22 -5.55 -19.89
CA TYR A 162 4.83 -5.96 -19.86
C TYR A 162 4.21 -5.87 -18.47
N VAL A 163 2.90 -5.87 -18.43
CA VAL A 163 2.09 -6.10 -17.24
C VAL A 163 1.42 -7.47 -17.39
N LEU A 164 1.66 -8.38 -16.46
CA LEU A 164 0.95 -9.65 -16.32
C LEU A 164 0.04 -9.55 -15.10
N ARG A 165 -1.28 -9.48 -15.32
CA ARG A 165 -2.30 -9.51 -14.26
C ARG A 165 -2.80 -10.92 -14.09
N ILE A 166 -2.75 -11.43 -12.86
CA ILE A 166 -3.16 -12.80 -12.50
C ILE A 166 -4.27 -12.71 -11.46
N GLY A 167 -5.28 -13.55 -11.60
CA GLY A 167 -6.33 -13.72 -10.61
C GLY A 167 -6.61 -15.20 -10.34
N ILE A 168 -6.89 -15.54 -9.09
CA ILE A 168 -7.29 -16.90 -8.70
C ILE A 168 -8.68 -17.19 -9.28
N ASP A 169 -8.84 -18.37 -9.83
CA ASP A 169 -10.12 -18.81 -10.33
C ASP A 169 -10.97 -19.35 -9.18
N ASP A 170 -12.24 -18.90 -9.11
CA ASP A 170 -13.25 -19.36 -8.16
C ASP A 170 -12.86 -19.29 -6.67
N ILE A 171 -12.05 -18.31 -6.28
CA ILE A 171 -11.63 -18.12 -4.88
C ILE A 171 -12.84 -17.97 -3.94
N LYS A 172 -13.96 -17.44 -4.43
CA LYS A 172 -15.19 -17.28 -3.65
C LYS A 172 -15.74 -18.64 -3.21
N ASP A 173 -15.78 -19.61 -4.13
CA ASP A 173 -16.24 -20.97 -3.83
C ASP A 173 -15.32 -21.66 -2.81
N ILE A 174 -14.01 -21.38 -2.90
CA ILE A 174 -13.03 -21.87 -1.94
C ILE A 174 -13.29 -21.28 -0.55
N ASN A 175 -13.50 -19.95 -0.47
CA ASN A 175 -13.81 -19.28 0.78
C ASN A 175 -15.12 -19.77 1.42
N GLU A 176 -16.13 -20.05 0.60
CA GLU A 176 -17.41 -20.61 1.08
C GLU A 176 -17.26 -22.05 1.62
N ARG A 177 -16.38 -22.86 1.01
CA ARG A 177 -16.17 -24.27 1.42
C ARG A 177 -15.17 -24.45 2.56
N PHE A 178 -14.09 -23.68 2.58
CA PHE A 178 -12.94 -23.89 3.48
C PHE A 178 -12.68 -22.73 4.44
N GLY A 179 -13.45 -21.65 4.33
CA GLY A 179 -13.31 -20.44 5.15
C GLY A 179 -12.30 -19.43 4.57
N ILE A 180 -12.43 -18.18 5.02
CA ILE A 180 -11.62 -17.04 4.57
C ILE A 180 -10.13 -17.25 4.89
N GLU A 181 -9.81 -17.85 6.03
CA GLU A 181 -8.42 -18.12 6.44
C GLU A 181 -7.67 -19.04 5.45
N TYR A 182 -8.40 -20.01 4.86
CA TYR A 182 -7.82 -20.88 3.85
C TYR A 182 -7.66 -20.13 2.50
N GLY A 183 -8.61 -19.28 2.14
CA GLY A 183 -8.44 -18.38 1.00
C GLY A 183 -7.23 -17.45 1.16
N ASP A 184 -7.02 -16.88 2.35
CA ASP A 184 -5.83 -16.09 2.66
C ASP A 184 -4.54 -16.91 2.57
N TYR A 185 -4.56 -18.17 2.94
CA TYR A 185 -3.43 -19.09 2.73
C TYR A 185 -3.11 -19.25 1.24
N ILE A 186 -4.13 -19.50 0.39
CA ILE A 186 -3.95 -19.61 -1.07
C ILE A 186 -3.41 -18.32 -1.67
N LEU A 187 -3.88 -17.17 -1.22
CA LEU A 187 -3.38 -15.86 -1.65
C LEU A 187 -1.90 -15.67 -1.29
N ARG A 188 -1.46 -16.11 -0.12
CA ARG A 188 -0.03 -16.13 0.26
C ARG A 188 0.78 -17.06 -0.62
N VAL A 189 0.27 -18.27 -0.87
CA VAL A 189 0.95 -19.24 -1.76
C VAL A 189 1.15 -18.64 -3.15
N LEU A 190 0.11 -18.02 -3.75
CA LEU A 190 0.26 -17.38 -5.06
C LEU A 190 1.28 -16.24 -5.03
N ALA A 191 1.25 -15.38 -4.01
CA ALA A 191 2.19 -14.28 -3.85
C ALA A 191 3.64 -14.79 -3.80
N ASP A 192 3.90 -15.85 -3.03
CA ASP A 192 5.24 -16.43 -2.91
C ASP A 192 5.70 -17.09 -4.21
N ARG A 193 4.83 -17.83 -4.91
CA ARG A 193 5.15 -18.41 -6.22
C ARG A 193 5.44 -17.33 -7.27
N MET A 194 4.70 -16.22 -7.26
CA MET A 194 4.98 -15.10 -8.15
C MET A 194 6.31 -14.41 -7.83
N LYS A 195 6.65 -14.22 -6.55
CA LYS A 195 7.95 -13.67 -6.14
C LYS A 195 9.11 -14.57 -6.59
N GLU A 196 8.98 -15.88 -6.40
CA GLU A 196 10.01 -16.86 -6.79
C GLU A 196 10.19 -16.95 -8.31
N ALA A 197 9.12 -16.78 -9.08
CA ALA A 197 9.15 -16.75 -10.53
C ALA A 197 9.69 -15.43 -11.11
N ALA A 198 9.62 -14.35 -10.35
CA ALA A 198 10.03 -13.03 -10.82
C ALA A 198 11.54 -12.92 -11.03
N HIS A 199 11.95 -12.37 -12.17
CA HIS A 199 13.34 -12.13 -12.52
C HIS A 199 13.80 -10.72 -12.12
N PRO A 200 15.11 -10.43 -12.09
CA PRO A 200 15.62 -9.07 -11.88
C PRO A 200 14.98 -8.07 -12.84
N GLY A 201 14.50 -6.93 -12.30
CA GLY A 201 13.77 -5.92 -13.06
C GLY A 201 12.26 -6.17 -13.16
N GLN A 202 11.76 -7.20 -12.50
CA GLN A 202 10.34 -7.46 -12.32
C GLN A 202 9.91 -7.20 -10.88
N THR A 203 8.70 -6.69 -10.70
CA THR A 203 8.11 -6.42 -9.38
C THR A 203 6.69 -6.97 -9.33
N VAL A 204 6.35 -7.60 -8.21
CA VAL A 204 5.02 -8.18 -7.97
C VAL A 204 4.24 -7.30 -7.03
N TYR A 205 2.97 -7.05 -7.37
CA TYR A 205 2.04 -6.23 -6.62
C TYR A 205 0.76 -6.99 -6.30
N ARG A 206 0.14 -6.71 -5.15
CA ARG A 206 -1.20 -7.16 -4.80
C ARG A 206 -2.22 -6.08 -5.16
N MET A 207 -3.23 -6.45 -5.91
CA MET A 207 -4.37 -5.59 -6.21
C MET A 207 -5.55 -5.90 -5.27
N LEU A 208 -6.71 -5.35 -5.55
CA LEU A 208 -7.91 -5.64 -4.77
C LEU A 208 -8.34 -7.11 -4.93
N GLY A 209 -8.77 -7.72 -3.82
CA GLY A 209 -9.34 -9.07 -3.82
C GLY A 209 -8.30 -10.16 -4.03
N ASP A 210 -8.47 -10.92 -5.11
CA ASP A 210 -7.68 -12.10 -5.47
C ASP A 210 -6.71 -11.84 -6.64
N GLU A 211 -6.49 -10.59 -7.00
CA GLU A 211 -5.72 -10.23 -8.18
C GLU A 211 -4.32 -9.71 -7.83
N PHE A 212 -3.38 -10.10 -8.66
CA PHE A 212 -1.96 -9.74 -8.57
C PHE A 212 -1.47 -9.20 -9.90
N ILE A 213 -0.44 -8.36 -9.86
CA ILE A 213 0.25 -7.88 -11.05
C ILE A 213 1.75 -8.15 -10.92
N LEU A 214 2.33 -8.70 -12.00
CA LEU A 214 3.76 -8.70 -12.21
C LEU A 214 4.07 -7.67 -13.29
N LEU A 215 4.88 -6.67 -12.96
CA LEU A 215 5.35 -5.63 -13.86
C LEU A 215 6.77 -5.96 -14.28
N ASP A 216 7.01 -6.09 -15.58
CA ASP A 216 8.33 -6.14 -16.17
C ASP A 216 8.79 -4.77 -16.67
N ALA A 217 9.96 -4.34 -16.22
CA ALA A 217 10.62 -3.10 -16.63
C ALA A 217 12.00 -3.38 -17.30
N ALA A 218 12.27 -4.63 -17.63
CA ALA A 218 13.57 -5.07 -18.17
C ALA A 218 13.53 -5.35 -19.68
N GLY A 219 12.39 -5.16 -20.33
CA GLY A 219 12.25 -5.27 -21.78
C GLY A 219 12.04 -6.67 -22.32
N ARG A 220 11.47 -7.57 -21.50
CA ARG A 220 11.17 -8.94 -21.89
C ARG A 220 10.00 -9.01 -22.86
N THR A 221 9.90 -10.12 -23.58
CA THR A 221 8.94 -10.35 -24.64
C THR A 221 7.62 -10.92 -24.13
N ALA A 222 6.64 -11.05 -25.04
CA ALA A 222 5.37 -11.72 -24.75
C ALA A 222 5.59 -13.22 -24.45
N GLU A 223 6.54 -13.87 -25.13
CA GLU A 223 6.90 -15.26 -24.88
C GLU A 223 7.47 -15.45 -23.48
N ASP A 224 8.30 -14.51 -23.01
CA ASP A 224 8.81 -14.51 -21.63
C ASP A 224 7.67 -14.35 -20.61
N ALA A 225 6.70 -13.47 -20.89
CA ALA A 225 5.53 -13.29 -20.03
C ALA A 225 4.67 -14.55 -19.94
N VAL A 226 4.46 -15.24 -21.06
CA VAL A 226 3.77 -16.54 -21.11
C VAL A 226 4.55 -17.62 -20.37
N ALA A 227 5.88 -17.65 -20.52
CA ALA A 227 6.76 -18.62 -19.84
C ALA A 227 6.70 -18.45 -18.32
N ILE A 228 6.71 -17.22 -17.81
CA ILE A 228 6.55 -16.91 -16.39
C ILE A 228 5.17 -17.36 -15.89
N TYR A 229 4.09 -17.04 -16.60
CA TYR A 229 2.75 -17.48 -16.23
C TYR A 229 2.69 -19.02 -16.11
N ASN A 230 3.19 -19.76 -17.11
CA ASN A 230 3.26 -21.21 -17.06
C ASN A 230 4.13 -21.75 -15.92
N GLY A 231 5.20 -21.04 -15.56
CA GLY A 231 6.04 -21.35 -14.40
C GLY A 231 5.28 -21.22 -13.10
N ILE A 232 4.50 -20.17 -12.94
CA ILE A 232 3.62 -19.91 -11.78
C ILE A 232 2.56 -21.02 -11.68
N CYS A 233 1.90 -21.39 -12.77
CA CYS A 233 0.91 -22.46 -12.78
C CYS A 233 1.49 -23.78 -12.28
N ARG A 234 2.65 -24.20 -12.79
CA ARG A 234 3.34 -25.43 -12.32
C ARG A 234 3.72 -25.36 -10.83
N ALA A 235 4.15 -24.19 -10.37
CA ALA A 235 4.48 -24.00 -8.96
C ALA A 235 3.26 -24.05 -8.03
N ILE A 236 2.09 -23.61 -8.52
CA ILE A 236 0.80 -23.75 -7.82
C ILE A 236 0.36 -25.22 -7.79
N GLU A 237 0.45 -25.95 -8.90
CA GLU A 237 0.15 -27.37 -8.95
C GLU A 237 0.98 -28.16 -7.93
N ALA A 238 2.29 -27.90 -7.86
CA ALA A 238 3.17 -28.51 -6.87
C ALA A 238 2.80 -28.12 -5.42
N ALA A 239 2.31 -26.88 -5.19
CA ALA A 239 1.86 -26.46 -3.88
C ALA A 239 0.55 -27.16 -3.47
N ILE A 240 -0.38 -27.33 -4.39
CA ILE A 240 -1.64 -28.07 -4.19
C ILE A 240 -1.35 -29.54 -3.84
N GLU A 241 -0.41 -30.17 -4.55
CA GLU A 241 0.03 -31.54 -4.26
C GLU A 241 0.63 -31.65 -2.83
N LYS A 242 1.49 -30.70 -2.48
CA LYS A 242 2.08 -30.63 -1.12
C LYS A 242 1.04 -30.43 -0.03
N ASP A 243 -0.05 -29.71 -0.31
CA ASP A 243 -1.21 -29.52 0.59
C ASP A 243 -2.23 -30.68 0.53
N HIS A 244 -1.82 -31.81 -0.02
CA HIS A 244 -2.63 -33.02 -0.14
C HIS A 244 -3.99 -32.81 -0.87
N TYR A 245 -4.01 -31.94 -1.87
CA TYR A 245 -5.20 -31.63 -2.67
C TYR A 245 -6.42 -31.16 -1.85
N LYS A 246 -6.18 -30.50 -0.72
CA LYS A 246 -7.26 -29.97 0.13
C LYS A 246 -8.23 -29.09 -0.65
N ALA A 247 -7.70 -28.20 -1.50
CA ALA A 247 -8.46 -27.53 -2.55
C ALA A 247 -7.69 -27.58 -3.87
N VAL A 248 -8.39 -27.81 -4.97
CA VAL A 248 -7.82 -27.69 -6.31
C VAL A 248 -8.30 -26.37 -6.91
N TYR A 249 -7.37 -25.53 -7.30
CA TYR A 249 -7.64 -24.22 -7.90
C TYR A 249 -6.67 -23.93 -9.03
N THR A 250 -7.05 -23.03 -9.90
CA THR A 250 -6.23 -22.54 -11.00
C THR A 250 -6.10 -21.03 -10.94
N VAL A 251 -5.29 -20.47 -11.80
CA VAL A 251 -5.15 -19.03 -11.99
C VAL A 251 -5.32 -18.69 -13.46
N SER A 252 -5.95 -17.56 -13.73
CA SER A 252 -6.02 -16.98 -15.06
C SER A 252 -5.13 -15.76 -15.16
N GLY A 253 -4.58 -15.48 -16.34
CA GLY A 253 -3.66 -14.35 -16.57
C GLY A 253 -4.07 -13.47 -17.75
N GLY A 254 -3.78 -12.17 -17.67
CA GLY A 254 -3.89 -11.21 -18.76
C GLY A 254 -2.57 -10.48 -18.96
N ILE A 255 -2.00 -10.51 -20.16
CA ILE A 255 -0.74 -9.86 -20.50
C ILE A 255 -1.03 -8.61 -21.34
N VAL A 256 -0.42 -7.48 -20.96
CA VAL A 256 -0.41 -6.24 -21.74
C VAL A 256 1.04 -5.83 -21.98
N MET A 257 1.45 -5.73 -23.23
CA MET A 257 2.81 -5.31 -23.61
C MET A 257 2.96 -3.77 -23.46
N SER A 258 4.20 -3.30 -23.38
CA SER A 258 4.55 -1.89 -23.15
C SER A 258 3.96 -0.93 -24.18
N GLU A 259 3.79 -1.32 -25.42
CA GLU A 259 3.14 -0.54 -26.46
C GLU A 259 1.69 -0.22 -26.09
N GLY A 260 0.99 -1.17 -25.46
CA GLY A 260 -0.35 -0.97 -24.93
C GLY A 260 -0.40 -0.07 -23.68
N ILE A 261 0.68 -0.02 -22.91
CA ILE A 261 0.78 0.78 -21.68
C ILE A 261 1.10 2.24 -21.98
N LYS A 262 2.07 2.50 -22.85
CA LYS A 262 2.60 3.85 -23.15
C LYS A 262 1.59 4.80 -23.76
N ALA A 263 0.64 4.28 -24.52
CA ALA A 263 -0.37 5.07 -25.21
C ALA A 263 -1.54 5.49 -24.30
N ARG A 264 -1.50 5.12 -23.02
CA ARG A 264 -2.66 5.25 -22.12
C ARG A 264 -2.27 5.81 -20.76
N ASP A 265 -3.21 6.49 -20.12
CA ASP A 265 -3.09 6.83 -18.72
C ASP A 265 -3.20 5.57 -17.82
N TYR A 266 -2.89 5.74 -16.54
CA TYR A 266 -2.97 4.65 -15.56
C TYR A 266 -4.36 3.99 -15.51
N GLY A 267 -5.43 4.80 -15.54
CA GLY A 267 -6.79 4.30 -15.46
C GLY A 267 -7.19 3.45 -16.67
N GLU A 268 -6.74 3.84 -17.86
CA GLU A 268 -6.94 3.04 -19.08
C GLU A 268 -6.10 1.77 -19.08
N MET A 269 -4.85 1.85 -18.64
CA MET A 269 -3.97 0.67 -18.49
C MET A 269 -4.60 -0.36 -17.54
N MET A 270 -5.17 0.09 -16.42
CA MET A 270 -5.89 -0.79 -15.49
C MET A 270 -7.10 -1.45 -16.16
N LYS A 271 -7.87 -0.73 -16.98
CA LYS A 271 -9.01 -1.28 -17.71
C LYS A 271 -8.60 -2.34 -18.72
N ILE A 272 -7.53 -2.12 -19.50
CA ILE A 272 -7.08 -3.11 -20.49
C ILE A 272 -6.45 -4.33 -19.85
N SER A 273 -5.73 -4.19 -18.74
CA SER A 273 -5.19 -5.34 -17.99
C SER A 273 -6.32 -6.17 -17.36
N GLN A 274 -7.35 -5.50 -16.82
CA GLN A 274 -8.56 -6.17 -16.33
C GLN A 274 -9.33 -6.85 -17.44
N PHE A 275 -9.46 -6.20 -18.60
CA PHE A 275 -10.08 -6.82 -19.78
C PHE A 275 -9.32 -8.08 -20.19
N ALA A 276 -7.99 -8.03 -20.28
CA ALA A 276 -7.18 -9.19 -20.66
C ALA A 276 -7.38 -10.36 -19.69
N LEU A 277 -7.37 -10.11 -18.37
CA LEU A 277 -7.68 -11.13 -17.37
C LEU A 277 -9.11 -11.68 -17.53
N SER A 278 -10.08 -10.80 -17.77
CA SER A 278 -11.49 -11.22 -17.96
C SER A 278 -11.67 -12.11 -19.20
N GLN A 279 -10.91 -11.87 -20.28
CA GLN A 279 -10.91 -12.74 -21.46
C GLN A 279 -10.38 -14.14 -21.12
N ALA A 280 -9.27 -14.24 -20.37
CA ALA A 280 -8.75 -15.52 -19.91
C ALA A 280 -9.79 -16.29 -19.07
N LYS A 281 -10.40 -15.60 -18.09
CA LYS A 281 -11.47 -16.20 -17.26
C LYS A 281 -12.71 -16.58 -18.09
N GLY A 282 -13.12 -15.75 -19.05
CA GLY A 282 -14.28 -16.00 -19.91
C GLY A 282 -14.07 -17.11 -20.94
N ASN A 283 -12.84 -17.36 -21.39
CA ASN A 283 -12.48 -18.39 -22.36
C ASN A 283 -12.24 -19.78 -21.74
N GLY A 284 -12.58 -19.97 -20.45
CA GLY A 284 -12.52 -21.27 -19.79
C GLY A 284 -11.60 -21.34 -18.58
N LYS A 285 -11.01 -20.21 -18.14
CA LYS A 285 -10.07 -20.13 -17.00
C LYS A 285 -8.77 -20.93 -17.24
N ASN A 286 -7.88 -20.98 -16.25
CA ASN A 286 -6.61 -21.73 -16.29
C ASN A 286 -5.81 -21.47 -17.57
N GLN A 287 -5.74 -20.24 -18.01
CA GLN A 287 -5.05 -19.83 -19.22
C GLN A 287 -4.62 -18.36 -19.15
N VAL A 288 -3.75 -17.97 -20.06
CA VAL A 288 -3.33 -16.58 -20.21
C VAL A 288 -3.84 -16.00 -21.53
N TYR A 289 -4.24 -14.74 -21.49
CA TYR A 289 -4.69 -13.98 -22.66
C TYR A 289 -3.73 -12.82 -22.93
N LEU A 290 -3.18 -12.74 -24.13
CA LEU A 290 -2.41 -11.59 -24.59
C LEU A 290 -3.36 -10.51 -25.12
N PHE A 291 -3.28 -9.32 -24.55
CA PHE A 291 -4.13 -8.20 -24.93
C PHE A 291 -4.05 -7.89 -26.42
N ALA A 292 -5.22 -7.81 -27.07
CA ALA A 292 -5.40 -7.41 -28.44
C ALA A 292 -6.32 -6.18 -28.51
N GLU A 293 -5.83 -5.10 -29.12
CA GLU A 293 -6.56 -3.82 -29.25
C GLU A 293 -7.91 -3.99 -29.97
N GLU A 294 -7.94 -4.82 -31.00
CA GLU A 294 -9.16 -5.07 -31.78
C GLU A 294 -10.27 -5.69 -30.93
N ASP A 295 -9.93 -6.66 -30.09
CA ASP A 295 -10.88 -7.34 -29.22
C ASP A 295 -11.40 -6.41 -28.12
N TYR A 296 -10.53 -5.54 -27.61
CA TYR A 296 -10.92 -4.51 -26.65
C TYR A 296 -11.89 -3.50 -27.26
N ARG A 297 -11.66 -3.05 -28.50
CA ARG A 297 -12.61 -2.18 -29.22
C ARG A 297 -13.96 -2.82 -29.43
N LYS A 298 -14.01 -4.10 -29.80
CA LYS A 298 -15.25 -4.87 -29.92
C LYS A 298 -15.98 -4.95 -28.59
N PHE A 299 -15.25 -5.22 -27.50
CA PHE A 299 -15.80 -5.28 -26.15
C PHE A 299 -16.41 -3.94 -25.71
N VAL A 300 -15.70 -2.84 -25.87
CA VAL A 300 -16.19 -1.49 -25.52
C VAL A 300 -17.46 -1.17 -26.32
N ARG A 301 -17.43 -1.37 -27.63
CA ARG A 301 -18.60 -1.13 -28.51
C ARG A 301 -19.81 -1.93 -28.08
N ARG A 302 -19.63 -3.22 -27.78
CA ARG A 302 -20.73 -4.08 -27.30
C ARG A 302 -21.33 -3.57 -25.99
N ARG A 303 -20.50 -3.13 -25.06
CA ARG A 303 -20.93 -2.57 -23.78
C ARG A 303 -21.72 -1.28 -23.96
N ASP A 304 -21.28 -0.41 -24.85
CA ASP A 304 -21.96 0.86 -25.14
C ASP A 304 -23.33 0.64 -25.78
N ILE A 305 -23.45 -0.32 -26.71
CA ILE A 305 -24.74 -0.73 -27.29
C ILE A 305 -25.68 -1.26 -26.19
N LEU A 306 -25.20 -2.15 -25.34
CA LEU A 306 -26.03 -2.70 -24.25
C LEU A 306 -26.48 -1.63 -23.24
N ARG A 307 -25.64 -0.61 -23.01
CA ARG A 307 -25.98 0.53 -22.15
C ARG A 307 -27.08 1.38 -22.80
N ALA A 308 -26.94 1.70 -24.07
CA ALA A 308 -27.95 2.46 -24.82
C ALA A 308 -29.30 1.75 -24.87
N VAL A 309 -29.32 0.44 -25.12
CA VAL A 309 -30.56 -0.38 -25.09
C VAL A 309 -31.21 -0.36 -23.71
N ARG A 310 -30.43 -0.49 -22.63
CA ARG A 310 -30.99 -0.44 -21.26
C ARG A 310 -31.56 0.93 -20.91
N GLN A 311 -30.95 2.01 -21.39
CA GLN A 311 -31.47 3.35 -21.17
C GLN A 311 -32.79 3.58 -21.92
N SER A 312 -32.89 3.16 -23.19
CA SER A 312 -34.13 3.29 -23.97
C SER A 312 -35.29 2.47 -23.38
N VAL A 313 -35.01 1.28 -22.81
CA VAL A 313 -36.03 0.44 -22.14
C VAL A 313 -36.47 1.00 -20.79
N ALA A 314 -35.64 1.82 -20.13
CA ALA A 314 -35.97 2.44 -18.83
C ALA A 314 -36.73 3.77 -18.98
N GLU A 315 -36.76 4.35 -20.19
CA GLU A 315 -37.47 5.59 -20.54
C GLU A 315 -38.87 5.35 -21.14
N ASP A 316 -39.21 4.10 -21.47
CA ASP A 316 -40.54 3.59 -21.86
C ASP A 316 -41.31 3.06 -20.60
#